data_ef2c6cb2de7670a3ea6e537cac5276be
#
_entry.id   ef2c6cb2de7670a3ea6e537cac5276be
#
_cell.length_a   1.000
_cell.length_b   1.000
_cell.length_c   1.000
_cell.angle_alpha   90.00
_cell.angle_beta   90.00
_cell.angle_gamma   90.00
#
_symmetry.space_group_name_H-M   'P 1'
#
loop_
_entity.id
_entity.type
_entity.pdbx_description
1 polymer ?
#
loop_
_entity_poly.entity_id
_entity_poly.type
_entity_poly.pdbx_seq_one_letter_code
_entity_poly.pdbx_strand_id
1 'polypeptide(L)'
;MTTITNQPTRNLNGAAFNIERISEEVMRRLADMQEDTILPESDEPMPVVKDGYLELETPIGVSVRHVHLCPEHVEILFGKGHDLSVYNELYQKGYYAAREQVMVVGRKRCIEKVRVLGPTRPYSQVELAQTDALVIGMKLPVATNGADPACQPITLVGPEGAVVLPGKGEGGAFIARRHIHL
;
A
#
# COMPACT_ATOMS: atom_id res chain seq x y z
N MET A 1 20.96 2.13 45.77
CA MET A 1 21.77 2.01 44.56
C MET A 1 21.57 0.61 43.99
N THR A 2 20.73 0.48 42.98
CA THR A 2 20.42 -0.83 42.37
C THR A 2 21.23 -0.91 41.08
N THR A 3 22.21 -1.79 41.08
CA THR A 3 23.08 -2.05 39.92
C THR A 3 22.30 -2.89 38.93
N ILE A 4 21.98 -2.33 37.75
CA ILE A 4 21.37 -3.05 36.63
C ILE A 4 22.52 -3.80 35.93
N THR A 5 22.61 -5.10 36.12
CA THR A 5 23.48 -5.98 35.35
C THR A 5 22.87 -6.23 33.98
N ASN A 6 23.53 -5.73 32.94
CA ASN A 6 23.17 -5.93 31.54
C ASN A 6 23.45 -7.41 31.17
N GLN A 7 22.42 -8.24 31.11
CA GLN A 7 22.54 -9.61 30.63
C GLN A 7 22.37 -9.63 29.10
N PRO A 8 23.23 -10.34 28.35
CA PRO A 8 23.08 -10.43 26.90
C PRO A 8 21.81 -11.20 26.52
N THR A 9 20.99 -10.60 25.67
CA THR A 9 19.81 -11.26 25.09
C THR A 9 20.25 -12.41 24.17
N ARG A 10 19.76 -13.63 24.45
CA ARG A 10 19.97 -14.81 23.62
C ARG A 10 18.83 -14.98 22.62
N ASN A 11 19.17 -15.32 21.37
CA ASN A 11 18.17 -15.76 20.40
C ASN A 11 17.76 -17.24 20.64
N LEU A 12 16.71 -17.69 19.97
CA LEU A 12 16.15 -19.05 20.07
C LEU A 12 17.14 -20.18 19.72
N ASN A 13 18.30 -19.87 19.13
CA ASN A 13 19.35 -20.82 18.75
C ASN A 13 20.58 -20.78 19.68
N GLY A 14 20.53 -20.08 20.81
CA GLY A 14 21.58 -20.12 21.85
C GLY A 14 22.85 -19.34 21.54
N ALA A 15 22.95 -18.63 20.42
CA ALA A 15 24.09 -17.79 20.10
C ALA A 15 23.99 -16.43 20.82
N ALA A 16 25.04 -16.03 21.54
CA ALA A 16 25.10 -14.71 22.15
C ALA A 16 25.31 -13.65 21.09
N PHE A 17 24.37 -12.70 20.98
CA PHE A 17 24.52 -11.53 20.14
C PHE A 17 25.51 -10.56 20.79
N ASN A 18 26.65 -10.35 20.16
CA ASN A 18 27.58 -9.32 20.59
C ASN A 18 27.27 -8.01 19.86
N ILE A 19 26.47 -7.17 20.52
CA ILE A 19 26.00 -5.89 19.98
C ILE A 19 27.18 -4.96 19.69
N GLU A 20 28.21 -4.98 20.52
CA GLU A 20 29.44 -4.16 20.33
C GLU A 20 30.12 -4.50 19.01
N ARG A 21 30.31 -5.78 18.72
CA ARG A 21 30.96 -6.24 17.50
C ARG A 21 30.15 -5.93 16.24
N ILE A 22 28.81 -5.97 16.35
CA ILE A 22 27.91 -5.57 15.24
C ILE A 22 28.01 -4.06 15.01
N SER A 23 28.01 -3.27 16.09
CA SER A 23 28.16 -1.82 16.00
C SER A 23 29.49 -1.41 15.38
N GLU A 24 30.60 -2.03 15.79
CA GLU A 24 31.92 -1.80 15.22
C GLU A 24 32.00 -2.14 13.73
N GLU A 25 31.43 -3.28 13.31
CA GLU A 25 31.39 -3.67 11.89
C GLU A 25 30.49 -2.75 11.04
N VAL A 26 29.36 -2.30 11.58
CA VAL A 26 28.51 -1.31 10.90
C VAL A 26 29.24 0.03 10.76
N MET A 27 29.90 0.50 11.83
CA MET A 27 30.65 1.76 11.78
C MET A 27 31.84 1.67 10.82
N ARG A 28 32.51 0.54 10.75
CA ARG A 28 33.61 0.31 9.80
C ARG A 28 33.07 0.35 8.36
N ARG A 29 31.97 -0.32 8.06
CA ARG A 29 31.36 -0.31 6.72
C ARG A 29 30.86 1.06 6.31
N LEU A 30 30.31 1.83 7.26
CA LEU A 30 29.90 3.21 7.00
C LEU A 30 31.11 4.12 6.72
N ALA A 31 32.25 3.92 7.42
CA ALA A 31 33.45 4.65 7.14
C ALA A 31 34.05 4.32 5.76
N ASP A 32 34.03 3.04 5.39
CA ASP A 32 34.51 2.58 4.07
C ASP A 32 33.60 3.09 2.92
N MET A 33 32.33 3.41 3.20
CA MET A 33 31.39 3.97 2.21
C MET A 33 31.53 5.50 2.01
N GLN A 34 32.24 6.20 2.91
CA GLN A 34 32.34 7.66 2.85
C GLN A 34 33.34 8.20 1.82
N GLU A 35 34.20 7.36 1.23
CA GLU A 35 35.19 7.84 0.28
C GLU A 35 34.74 7.96 -1.18
N ASP A 36 33.59 7.35 -1.59
CA ASP A 36 33.17 7.35 -3.00
C ASP A 36 31.72 7.75 -3.27
N THR A 37 30.96 8.17 -2.28
CA THR A 37 29.55 8.54 -2.51
C THR A 37 29.36 10.03 -2.29
N ILE A 38 29.46 10.81 -3.36
CA ILE A 38 28.82 12.14 -3.42
C ILE A 38 27.31 11.87 -3.33
N LEU A 39 26.78 11.96 -2.12
CA LEU A 39 25.31 11.95 -1.93
C LEU A 39 24.77 13.18 -2.65
N PRO A 40 23.72 13.07 -3.48
CA PRO A 40 23.07 14.23 -3.99
C PRO A 40 22.60 15.08 -2.80
N GLU A 41 22.88 16.37 -2.82
CA GLU A 41 22.31 17.33 -1.86
C GLU A 41 20.77 17.18 -1.96
N SER A 42 20.21 16.44 -1.03
CA SER A 42 18.77 16.43 -0.86
C SER A 42 18.40 17.64 -0.01
N ASP A 43 17.57 18.52 -0.52
CA ASP A 43 16.95 19.62 0.24
C ASP A 43 16.01 19.11 1.34
N GLU A 44 16.06 17.84 1.69
CA GLU A 44 15.26 17.26 2.76
C GLU A 44 15.87 17.61 4.12
N PRO A 45 15.07 18.15 5.04
CA PRO A 45 15.54 18.49 6.37
C PRO A 45 16.07 17.24 7.08
N MET A 46 17.31 17.33 7.57
CA MET A 46 17.92 16.25 8.34
C MET A 46 17.04 15.91 9.56
N PRO A 47 16.86 14.62 9.83
CA PRO A 47 16.04 14.19 10.96
C PRO A 47 16.60 14.73 12.29
N VAL A 48 15.75 15.30 13.11
CA VAL A 48 16.11 15.87 14.41
C VAL A 48 15.99 14.79 15.47
N VAL A 49 17.08 14.60 16.24
CA VAL A 49 17.06 13.71 17.41
C VAL A 49 16.65 14.54 18.63
N LYS A 50 15.53 14.23 19.24
CA LYS A 50 15.03 14.87 20.46
C LYS A 50 14.74 13.79 21.50
N ASP A 51 15.26 13.99 22.71
CA ASP A 51 15.09 13.05 23.83
C ASP A 51 15.47 11.59 23.52
N GLY A 52 16.43 11.36 22.60
CA GLY A 52 16.85 10.03 22.17
C GLY A 52 15.94 9.37 21.15
N TYR A 53 14.94 10.07 20.63
CA TYR A 53 14.05 9.64 19.55
C TYR A 53 14.32 10.41 18.27
N LEU A 54 14.20 9.72 17.15
CA LEU A 54 14.31 10.30 15.83
C LEU A 54 12.94 10.91 15.46
N GLU A 55 12.86 12.24 15.35
CA GLU A 55 11.67 12.91 14.82
C GLU A 55 11.76 12.95 13.30
N LEU A 56 10.85 12.26 12.64
CA LEU A 56 10.71 12.24 11.18
C LEU A 56 9.33 12.79 10.82
N GLU A 57 9.28 13.81 9.99
CA GLU A 57 8.04 14.20 9.34
C GLU A 57 7.76 13.23 8.19
N THR A 58 6.79 12.36 8.38
CA THR A 58 6.38 11.40 7.37
C THR A 58 5.03 11.81 6.80
N PRO A 59 4.93 12.16 5.51
CA PRO A 59 3.65 12.45 4.89
C PRO A 59 2.78 11.20 4.90
N ILE A 60 1.60 11.30 5.51
CA ILE A 60 0.65 10.20 5.60
C ILE A 60 -0.46 10.41 4.58
N GLY A 61 -0.50 9.56 3.56
CA GLY A 61 -1.63 9.45 2.65
C GLY A 61 -2.70 8.52 3.23
N VAL A 62 -3.97 8.95 3.18
CA VAL A 62 -5.10 8.08 3.52
C VAL A 62 -5.67 7.52 2.22
N SER A 63 -5.47 6.22 1.99
CA SER A 63 -6.16 5.51 0.92
C SER A 63 -7.65 5.42 1.25
N VAL A 64 -8.47 6.02 0.40
CA VAL A 64 -9.93 5.89 0.45
C VAL A 64 -10.34 4.80 -0.54
N ARG A 65 -11.65 4.62 -0.76
CA ARG A 65 -12.18 3.71 -1.77
C ARG A 65 -11.55 3.92 -3.13
N HIS A 66 -11.08 2.85 -3.75
CA HIS A 66 -10.54 2.86 -5.11
C HIS A 66 -10.61 1.47 -5.74
N VAL A 67 -10.35 1.41 -7.03
CA VAL A 67 -10.26 0.16 -7.78
C VAL A 67 -8.94 0.08 -8.54
N HIS A 68 -8.43 -1.13 -8.66
CA HIS A 68 -7.39 -1.49 -9.61
C HIS A 68 -8.02 -2.38 -10.67
N LEU A 69 -7.63 -2.20 -11.92
CA LEU A 69 -8.19 -2.96 -13.05
C LEU A 69 -7.10 -3.72 -13.80
N CYS A 70 -7.47 -4.87 -14.34
CA CYS A 70 -6.67 -5.52 -15.37
C CYS A 70 -6.99 -4.91 -16.75
N PRO A 71 -6.12 -5.04 -17.75
CA PRO A 71 -6.32 -4.45 -19.08
C PRO A 71 -7.65 -4.84 -19.72
N GLU A 72 -8.04 -6.12 -19.62
CA GLU A 72 -9.31 -6.62 -20.16
C GLU A 72 -10.52 -5.89 -19.57
N HIS A 73 -10.53 -5.67 -18.26
CA HIS A 73 -11.63 -4.97 -17.60
C HIS A 73 -11.64 -3.47 -17.90
N VAL A 74 -10.49 -2.87 -18.19
CA VAL A 74 -10.43 -1.48 -18.68
C VAL A 74 -11.17 -1.39 -20.03
N GLU A 75 -10.91 -2.28 -20.97
CA GLU A 75 -11.60 -2.29 -22.26
C GLU A 75 -13.11 -2.54 -22.13
N ILE A 76 -13.55 -3.44 -21.24
CA ILE A 76 -14.98 -3.70 -21.04
C ILE A 76 -15.69 -2.49 -20.44
N LEU A 77 -15.06 -1.81 -19.48
CA LEU A 77 -15.69 -0.71 -18.74
C LEU A 77 -15.62 0.62 -19.48
N PHE A 78 -14.58 0.87 -20.27
CA PHE A 78 -14.31 2.18 -20.91
C PHE A 78 -14.23 2.12 -22.43
N GLY A 79 -14.31 0.94 -23.03
CA GLY A 79 -14.24 0.74 -24.47
C GLY A 79 -12.95 0.10 -24.94
N LYS A 80 -13.03 -0.57 -26.09
CA LYS A 80 -11.91 -1.30 -26.69
C LYS A 80 -10.75 -0.35 -27.03
N GLY A 81 -9.54 -0.72 -26.60
CA GLY A 81 -8.32 0.05 -26.83
C GLY A 81 -8.20 1.28 -25.92
N HIS A 82 -9.03 1.40 -24.88
CA HIS A 82 -8.94 2.47 -23.90
C HIS A 82 -7.75 2.25 -22.95
N ASP A 83 -6.95 3.29 -22.77
CA ASP A 83 -5.86 3.33 -21.79
C ASP A 83 -6.23 4.27 -20.64
N LEU A 84 -5.81 3.90 -19.42
CA LEU A 84 -6.02 4.74 -18.25
C LEU A 84 -5.23 6.05 -18.37
N SER A 85 -5.90 7.18 -18.17
CA SER A 85 -5.31 8.51 -18.26
C SER A 85 -4.98 9.10 -16.89
N VAL A 86 -3.78 9.65 -16.74
CA VAL A 86 -3.30 10.19 -15.46
C VAL A 86 -4.12 11.43 -15.07
N TYR A 87 -4.68 11.39 -13.87
CA TYR A 87 -5.29 12.54 -13.21
C TYR A 87 -4.32 13.20 -12.23
N ASN A 88 -3.68 12.41 -11.39
CA ASN A 88 -2.70 12.85 -10.40
C ASN A 88 -1.72 11.73 -10.06
N GLU A 89 -0.45 12.04 -9.98
CA GLU A 89 0.56 11.09 -9.53
C GLU A 89 0.44 10.82 -8.02
N LEU A 90 0.77 9.60 -7.60
CA LEU A 90 0.82 9.21 -6.20
C LEU A 90 2.26 9.25 -5.69
N TYR A 91 2.44 9.24 -4.38
CA TYR A 91 3.77 9.24 -3.75
C TYR A 91 4.64 8.07 -4.22
N GLN A 92 4.05 6.93 -4.50
CA GLN A 92 4.75 5.77 -5.03
C GLN A 92 5.04 5.98 -6.52
N LYS A 93 6.33 6.01 -6.89
CA LYS A 93 6.78 6.23 -8.27
C LYS A 93 6.15 5.24 -9.25
N GLY A 94 5.56 5.76 -10.31
CA GLY A 94 4.87 4.97 -11.35
C GLY A 94 3.42 4.61 -11.02
N TYR A 95 2.90 5.02 -9.87
CA TYR A 95 1.49 4.87 -9.51
C TYR A 95 0.77 6.21 -9.63
N TYR A 96 -0.49 6.15 -10.06
CA TYR A 96 -1.29 7.35 -10.28
C TYR A 96 -2.79 7.11 -10.04
N ALA A 97 -3.48 8.17 -9.70
CA ALA A 97 -4.93 8.22 -9.79
C ALA A 97 -5.33 8.50 -11.24
N ALA A 98 -6.15 7.65 -11.83
CA ALA A 98 -6.63 7.83 -13.20
C ALA A 98 -7.80 8.81 -13.25
N ARG A 99 -8.12 9.36 -14.42
CA ARG A 99 -9.34 10.16 -14.65
C ARG A 99 -10.56 9.28 -14.62
N GLU A 100 -10.42 8.03 -14.99
CA GLU A 100 -11.45 7.01 -15.05
C GLU A 100 -12.03 6.74 -13.67
N GLN A 101 -13.33 6.60 -13.65
CA GLN A 101 -14.12 6.28 -12.45
C GLN A 101 -15.17 5.23 -12.81
N VAL A 102 -15.49 4.40 -11.85
CA VAL A 102 -16.52 3.38 -11.99
C VAL A 102 -17.54 3.48 -10.85
N MET A 103 -18.69 2.85 -11.06
CA MET A 103 -19.63 2.57 -10.01
C MET A 103 -19.35 1.18 -9.44
N VAL A 104 -19.30 1.09 -8.13
CA VAL A 104 -19.15 -0.17 -7.38
C VAL A 104 -20.54 -0.57 -6.85
N VAL A 105 -21.02 -1.73 -7.28
CA VAL A 105 -22.38 -2.20 -6.95
C VAL A 105 -22.28 -3.36 -5.95
N GLY A 106 -22.79 -3.13 -4.76
CA GLY A 106 -22.92 -4.14 -3.71
C GLY A 106 -24.32 -4.77 -3.67
N ARG A 107 -24.65 -5.45 -2.55
CA ARG A 107 -25.91 -6.19 -2.40
C ARG A 107 -27.12 -5.29 -2.16
N LYS A 108 -26.94 -4.12 -1.57
CA LYS A 108 -28.02 -3.20 -1.18
C LYS A 108 -27.99 -1.87 -1.92
N ARG A 109 -26.81 -1.36 -2.16
CA ARG A 109 -26.58 -0.04 -2.75
C ARG A 109 -25.34 -0.06 -3.62
N CYS A 110 -25.10 1.03 -4.34
CA CYS A 110 -23.88 1.29 -5.08
C CYS A 110 -23.13 2.51 -4.53
N ILE A 111 -21.88 2.63 -4.90
CA ILE A 111 -21.03 3.80 -4.68
C ILE A 111 -20.58 4.27 -6.05
N GLU A 112 -20.92 5.49 -6.39
CA GLU A 112 -20.54 6.12 -7.65
C GLU A 112 -19.18 6.81 -7.56
N LYS A 113 -18.58 7.07 -8.72
CA LYS A 113 -17.35 7.86 -8.87
C LYS A 113 -16.18 7.29 -8.08
N VAL A 114 -16.09 5.96 -8.00
CA VAL A 114 -14.93 5.31 -7.40
C VAL A 114 -13.77 5.40 -8.36
N ARG A 115 -12.65 5.96 -7.89
CA ARG A 115 -11.46 6.24 -8.69
C ARG A 115 -10.73 4.95 -9.06
N VAL A 116 -10.29 4.88 -10.32
CA VAL A 116 -9.34 3.87 -10.75
C VAL A 116 -7.93 4.33 -10.41
N LEU A 117 -7.12 3.45 -9.86
CA LEU A 117 -5.69 3.67 -9.67
C LEU A 117 -4.89 2.83 -10.66
N GLY A 118 -3.99 3.50 -11.36
CA GLY A 118 -3.05 2.90 -12.28
C GLY A 118 -1.65 2.67 -11.66
N PRO A 119 -0.82 1.91 -12.36
CA PRO A 119 -1.07 1.22 -13.62
C PRO A 119 -2.00 0.02 -13.49
N THR A 120 -2.40 -0.57 -14.62
CA THR A 120 -3.19 -1.82 -14.64
C THR A 120 -2.44 -2.96 -13.94
N ARG A 121 -3.21 -3.88 -13.34
CA ARG A 121 -2.70 -5.05 -12.61
C ARG A 121 -3.10 -6.35 -13.33
N PRO A 122 -2.50 -7.49 -13.01
CA PRO A 122 -2.90 -8.78 -13.59
C PRO A 122 -4.36 -9.17 -13.33
N TYR A 123 -4.95 -8.67 -12.24
CA TYR A 123 -6.34 -8.89 -11.84
C TYR A 123 -6.95 -7.64 -11.23
N SER A 124 -8.27 -7.53 -11.29
CA SER A 124 -8.99 -6.36 -10.77
C SER A 124 -9.34 -6.51 -9.31
N GLN A 125 -9.23 -5.43 -8.56
CA GLN A 125 -9.46 -5.36 -7.11
C GLN A 125 -10.26 -4.12 -6.74
N VAL A 126 -11.13 -4.25 -5.74
CA VAL A 126 -11.89 -3.15 -5.15
C VAL A 126 -11.51 -3.02 -3.68
N GLU A 127 -10.89 -1.92 -3.35
CA GLU A 127 -10.46 -1.60 -2.00
C GLU A 127 -11.44 -0.61 -1.37
N LEU A 128 -12.09 -1.01 -0.30
CA LEU A 128 -13.12 -0.21 0.37
C LEU A 128 -12.77 0.02 1.84
N ALA A 129 -13.33 1.09 2.40
CA ALA A 129 -13.38 1.27 3.84
C ALA A 129 -14.48 0.37 4.44
N GLN A 130 -14.38 0.04 5.73
CA GLN A 130 -15.41 -0.71 6.46
C GLN A 130 -16.79 -0.03 6.36
N THR A 131 -16.82 1.30 6.45
CA THR A 131 -18.05 2.10 6.32
C THR A 131 -18.69 1.97 4.94
N ASP A 132 -17.86 1.95 3.88
CA ASP A 132 -18.34 1.77 2.51
C ASP A 132 -18.96 0.38 2.31
N ALA A 133 -18.29 -0.66 2.83
CA ALA A 133 -18.80 -2.02 2.78
C ALA A 133 -20.19 -2.14 3.45
N LEU A 134 -20.36 -1.49 4.60
CA LEU A 134 -21.66 -1.44 5.31
C LEU A 134 -22.74 -0.72 4.48
N VAL A 135 -22.39 0.41 3.87
CA VAL A 135 -23.30 1.18 3.02
C VAL A 135 -23.83 0.34 1.85
N ILE A 136 -22.93 -0.38 1.16
CA ILE A 136 -23.35 -1.23 0.03
C ILE A 136 -23.90 -2.60 0.47
N GLY A 137 -23.98 -2.85 1.78
CA GLY A 137 -24.59 -4.05 2.36
C GLY A 137 -23.73 -5.31 2.19
N MET A 138 -22.42 -5.17 2.24
CA MET A 138 -21.46 -6.27 2.11
C MET A 138 -20.68 -6.48 3.39
N LYS A 139 -20.39 -7.75 3.69
CA LYS A 139 -19.42 -8.14 4.73
C LYS A 139 -18.14 -8.55 4.01
N LEU A 140 -17.17 -7.67 4.00
CA LEU A 140 -15.90 -7.87 3.31
C LEU A 140 -14.81 -8.35 4.27
N PRO A 141 -13.89 -9.19 3.82
CA PRO A 141 -12.70 -9.53 4.59
C PRO A 141 -11.75 -8.33 4.65
N VAL A 142 -10.95 -8.26 5.71
CA VAL A 142 -9.84 -7.31 5.82
C VAL A 142 -8.61 -7.94 5.19
N ALA A 143 -7.98 -7.24 4.24
CA ALA A 143 -6.73 -7.69 3.66
C ALA A 143 -5.63 -7.71 4.74
N THR A 144 -5.02 -8.88 4.95
CA THR A 144 -3.90 -9.05 5.88
C THR A 144 -2.55 -8.91 5.20
N ASN A 145 -2.47 -9.29 3.92
CA ASN A 145 -1.29 -9.20 3.07
C ASN A 145 -1.72 -8.64 1.71
N GLY A 146 -0.87 -7.86 1.04
CA GLY A 146 -1.20 -7.26 -0.26
C GLY A 146 -1.38 -8.25 -1.41
N ALA A 147 -1.09 -9.53 -1.23
CA ALA A 147 -0.89 -10.46 -2.33
C ALA A 147 -2.09 -11.34 -2.71
N ASP A 148 -3.04 -11.60 -1.89
CA ASP A 148 -4.27 -12.35 -2.24
C ASP A 148 -5.24 -12.38 -1.07
N PRO A 149 -5.97 -11.30 -0.85
CA PRO A 149 -6.99 -11.30 0.19
C PRO A 149 -8.15 -12.22 -0.22
N ALA A 150 -8.73 -12.90 0.74
CA ALA A 150 -10.01 -13.57 0.55
C ALA A 150 -11.07 -12.53 0.19
N CYS A 151 -11.15 -12.16 -1.10
CA CYS A 151 -12.07 -11.14 -1.59
C CYS A 151 -13.48 -11.70 -1.82
N GLN A 152 -14.47 -10.81 -1.85
CA GLN A 152 -15.85 -11.14 -2.14
C GLN A 152 -16.24 -10.70 -3.54
N PRO A 153 -17.18 -11.41 -4.19
CA PRO A 153 -17.70 -11.01 -5.49
C PRO A 153 -18.30 -9.60 -5.44
N ILE A 154 -18.06 -8.81 -6.50
CA ILE A 154 -18.60 -7.46 -6.63
C ILE A 154 -18.74 -7.08 -8.09
N THR A 155 -19.68 -6.19 -8.39
CA THR A 155 -19.90 -5.70 -9.76
C THR A 155 -19.35 -4.28 -9.91
N LEU A 156 -18.64 -4.05 -11.01
CA LEU A 156 -18.20 -2.74 -11.46
C LEU A 156 -18.99 -2.34 -12.68
N VAL A 157 -19.39 -1.08 -12.76
CA VAL A 157 -20.07 -0.49 -13.91
C VAL A 157 -19.29 0.72 -14.37
N GLY A 158 -18.89 0.72 -15.62
CA GLY A 158 -18.27 1.83 -16.33
C GLY A 158 -19.23 2.44 -17.35
N PRO A 159 -18.77 3.44 -18.12
CA PRO A 159 -19.62 4.09 -19.14
C PRO A 159 -20.02 3.16 -20.29
N GLU A 160 -19.18 2.18 -20.67
CA GLU A 160 -19.39 1.31 -21.82
C GLU A 160 -19.89 -0.10 -21.44
N GLY A 161 -19.70 -0.52 -20.19
CA GLY A 161 -20.09 -1.86 -19.77
C GLY A 161 -19.97 -2.13 -18.29
N ALA A 162 -20.15 -3.40 -17.93
CA ALA A 162 -20.07 -3.86 -16.56
C ALA A 162 -19.29 -5.17 -16.47
N VAL A 163 -18.60 -5.38 -15.36
CA VAL A 163 -17.91 -6.62 -15.04
C VAL A 163 -18.28 -7.09 -13.66
N VAL A 164 -18.35 -8.41 -13.48
CA VAL A 164 -18.49 -9.05 -12.18
C VAL A 164 -17.15 -9.66 -11.81
N LEU A 165 -16.57 -9.16 -10.73
CA LEU A 165 -15.38 -9.77 -10.15
C LEU A 165 -15.82 -10.95 -9.29
N PRO A 166 -15.30 -12.16 -9.54
CA PRO A 166 -15.84 -13.37 -8.89
C PRO A 166 -15.41 -13.57 -7.44
N GLY A 167 -14.37 -12.87 -7.00
CA GLY A 167 -13.74 -13.10 -5.69
C GLY A 167 -12.77 -14.27 -5.68
N LYS A 168 -12.24 -14.65 -4.52
CA LYS A 168 -11.45 -15.87 -4.30
C LYS A 168 -10.24 -16.06 -5.25
N GLY A 169 -9.35 -15.07 -5.31
CA GLY A 169 -8.12 -15.18 -6.11
C GLY A 169 -8.22 -14.68 -7.55
N GLU A 170 -9.44 -14.50 -8.07
CA GLU A 170 -9.68 -13.96 -9.41
C GLU A 170 -10.10 -12.48 -9.41
N GLY A 171 -9.80 -11.78 -8.31
CA GLY A 171 -10.19 -10.40 -8.10
C GLY A 171 -11.54 -10.25 -7.40
N GLY A 172 -11.74 -9.13 -6.71
CA GLY A 172 -12.95 -8.87 -5.95
C GLY A 172 -12.79 -7.74 -4.94
N ALA A 173 -13.73 -7.64 -4.00
CA ALA A 173 -13.77 -6.60 -2.99
C ALA A 173 -13.25 -7.05 -1.63
N PHE A 174 -12.50 -6.18 -0.97
CA PHE A 174 -12.01 -6.35 0.39
C PHE A 174 -11.86 -5.00 1.10
N ILE A 175 -11.64 -5.03 2.41
CA ILE A 175 -11.33 -3.84 3.19
C ILE A 175 -9.83 -3.65 3.20
N ALA A 176 -9.37 -2.52 2.68
CA ALA A 176 -7.97 -2.15 2.72
C ALA A 176 -7.52 -1.84 4.17
N ARG A 177 -6.40 -2.41 4.58
CA ARG A 177 -5.73 -1.99 5.82
C ARG A 177 -5.12 -0.61 5.61
N ARG A 178 -5.26 0.23 6.61
CA ARG A 178 -4.47 1.47 6.64
C ARG A 178 -3.01 1.10 6.90
N HIS A 179 -2.13 1.64 6.10
CA HIS A 179 -0.69 1.46 6.23
C HIS A 179 0.00 2.79 5.91
N ILE A 180 1.19 2.95 6.43
CA ILE A 180 2.06 4.09 6.17
C ILE A 180 3.06 3.64 5.10
N HIS A 181 3.22 4.44 4.07
CA HIS A 181 4.31 4.29 3.11
C HIS A 181 5.45 5.18 3.60
N LEU A 182 6.60 4.56 3.85
CA LEU A 182 7.86 5.20 4.23
C LEU A 182 8.77 5.25 3.01
#